data_cea3d8a194f4f5bd9e08ec924aaf04b7
#
_entry.id   cea3d8a194f4f5bd9e08ec924aaf04b7
#
_cell.length_a   1.000
_cell.length_b   1.000
_cell.length_c   1.000
_cell.angle_alpha   90.00
_cell.angle_beta   90.00
_cell.angle_gamma   90.00
#
_symmetry.space_group_name_H-M   'P 1'
#
loop_
_entity.id
_entity.type
_entity.pdbx_description
1 polymer ?
#
loop_
_entity_poly.entity_id
_entity_poly.type
_entity_poly.pdbx_seq_one_letter_code
_entity_poly.pdbx_strand_id
1 'polypeptide(L)'
;MKKLLTLLAALAVTLALAVTAWADYDYIDRYDITVTPDTDDGSLSITVSMDWTPLEELPYGQELKIGIPNGSLREETALTDNIERLAFDNSYMYVYLDRAYNADETFTFAFSWVQEFMYTLDGDAVSYDYTPGWFDEAQIGVMTLTWNDPAGVEGDYRATANPLGTEEQHDGVILTAYGVDYGKTMTINVRYDSWPTVLDQAYSADNVPVDYVDYDDWYDEDEDTSMAALFLTLIITIFIVWAVV
;
A
#
# COMPACT_ATOMS: atom_id res chain seq x y z
N MET A 1 43.99 31.31 -5.50
CA MET A 1 43.96 29.89 -5.86
C MET A 1 43.61 28.98 -4.68
N LYS A 2 44.24 29.12 -3.48
CA LYS A 2 43.88 28.25 -2.31
C LYS A 2 42.42 28.35 -1.88
N LYS A 3 41.84 29.57 -1.82
CA LYS A 3 40.43 29.78 -1.43
C LYS A 3 39.45 29.14 -2.43
N LEU A 4 39.73 29.17 -3.72
CA LEU A 4 38.90 28.53 -4.75
C LEU A 4 38.93 26.99 -4.65
N LEU A 5 40.11 26.45 -4.31
CA LEU A 5 40.28 25.00 -4.13
C LEU A 5 39.51 24.50 -2.90
N THR A 6 39.49 25.28 -1.80
CA THR A 6 38.76 24.95 -0.59
C THR A 6 37.23 25.00 -0.85
N LEU A 7 36.78 25.98 -1.62
CA LEU A 7 35.35 26.09 -1.98
C LEU A 7 34.90 24.92 -2.87
N LEU A 8 35.72 24.53 -3.84
CA LEU A 8 35.46 23.37 -4.70
C LEU A 8 35.48 22.05 -3.93
N ALA A 9 36.40 21.90 -2.96
CA ALA A 9 36.44 20.73 -2.09
C ALA A 9 35.21 20.65 -1.16
N ALA A 10 34.79 21.78 -0.58
CA ALA A 10 33.57 21.83 0.25
C ALA A 10 32.31 21.52 -0.58
N LEU A 11 32.19 22.04 -1.80
CA LEU A 11 31.10 21.78 -2.71
C LEU A 11 31.07 20.29 -3.14
N ALA A 12 32.23 19.68 -3.39
CA ALA A 12 32.34 18.26 -3.75
C ALA A 12 31.92 17.36 -2.58
N VAL A 13 32.29 17.72 -1.34
CA VAL A 13 31.86 16.98 -0.14
C VAL A 13 30.35 17.12 0.09
N THR A 14 29.78 18.30 -0.08
CA THR A 14 28.32 18.49 0.04
C THR A 14 27.54 17.77 -1.07
N LEU A 15 28.04 17.75 -2.30
CA LEU A 15 27.44 16.94 -3.37
C LEU A 15 27.57 15.43 -3.10
N ALA A 16 28.71 14.96 -2.58
CA ALA A 16 28.92 13.56 -2.24
C ALA A 16 28.00 13.09 -1.09
N LEU A 17 27.71 13.96 -0.13
CA LEU A 17 26.76 13.67 0.96
C LEU A 17 25.30 13.74 0.50
N ALA A 18 24.99 14.54 -0.52
CA ALA A 18 23.63 14.62 -1.08
C ALA A 18 23.24 13.40 -1.95
N VAL A 19 24.22 12.61 -2.42
CA VAL A 19 23.96 11.42 -3.26
C VAL A 19 23.59 10.19 -2.43
N THR A 20 23.76 10.22 -1.10
CA THR A 20 23.48 9.06 -0.23
C THR A 20 22.06 9.05 0.39
N ALA A 21 21.22 10.02 0.05
CA ALA A 21 19.82 10.02 0.47
C ALA A 21 18.90 9.50 -0.66
N TRP A 22 19.22 8.35 -1.23
CA TRP A 22 18.22 7.54 -1.90
C TRP A 22 17.56 6.76 -0.76
N ALA A 23 16.29 7.04 -0.48
CA ALA A 23 15.53 6.16 0.36
C ALA A 23 15.53 4.80 -0.36
N ASP A 24 16.21 3.83 0.22
CA ASP A 24 16.08 2.45 -0.22
C ASP A 24 14.70 2.00 0.28
N TYR A 25 13.81 1.67 -0.64
CA TYR A 25 12.48 1.16 -0.33
C TYR A 25 12.52 -0.36 -0.26
N ASP A 26 11.68 -0.94 0.58
CA ASP A 26 11.44 -2.37 0.59
C ASP A 26 10.98 -2.85 -0.80
N TYR A 27 11.17 -4.12 -1.08
CA TYR A 27 10.81 -4.71 -2.35
C TYR A 27 9.82 -5.87 -2.16
N ILE A 28 8.72 -5.83 -2.92
CA ILE A 28 7.73 -6.89 -2.98
C ILE A 28 7.93 -7.60 -4.32
N ASP A 29 8.59 -8.78 -4.30
CA ASP A 29 8.86 -9.52 -5.52
C ASP A 29 7.57 -9.90 -6.23
N ARG A 30 6.56 -10.33 -5.44
CA ARG A 30 5.25 -10.74 -5.92
C ARG A 30 4.16 -10.32 -4.95
N TYR A 31 3.08 -9.78 -5.50
CA TYR A 31 1.86 -9.44 -4.79
C TYR A 31 0.66 -10.04 -5.53
N ASP A 32 0.12 -11.13 -5.01
CA ASP A 32 -1.05 -11.81 -5.56
C ASP A 32 -2.29 -11.43 -4.74
N ILE A 33 -3.34 -10.97 -5.42
CA ILE A 33 -4.61 -10.55 -4.85
C ILE A 33 -5.72 -11.34 -5.48
N THR A 34 -6.60 -11.92 -4.68
CA THR A 34 -7.85 -12.55 -5.15
C THR A 34 -9.02 -11.84 -4.52
N VAL A 35 -9.98 -11.42 -5.35
CA VAL A 35 -11.19 -10.72 -4.95
C VAL A 35 -12.39 -11.50 -5.45
N THR A 36 -13.38 -11.71 -4.57
CA THR A 36 -14.65 -12.38 -4.91
C THR A 36 -15.79 -11.60 -4.26
N PRO A 37 -16.70 -10.99 -5.04
CA PRO A 37 -17.88 -10.35 -4.50
C PRO A 37 -18.85 -11.37 -3.89
N ASP A 38 -19.43 -11.04 -2.75
CA ASP A 38 -20.53 -11.80 -2.14
C ASP A 38 -21.86 -11.36 -2.73
N THR A 39 -22.66 -12.32 -3.21
CA THR A 39 -23.95 -12.01 -3.82
C THR A 39 -25.03 -11.58 -2.85
N ASP A 40 -24.89 -11.92 -1.57
CA ASP A 40 -25.92 -11.67 -0.56
C ASP A 40 -25.88 -10.23 -0.02
N ASP A 41 -24.67 -9.70 0.21
CA ASP A 41 -24.48 -8.39 0.83
C ASP A 41 -23.61 -7.41 0.00
N GLY A 42 -23.02 -7.87 -1.10
CA GLY A 42 -22.17 -7.05 -1.97
C GLY A 42 -20.78 -6.74 -1.42
N SER A 43 -20.40 -7.34 -0.29
CA SER A 43 -19.04 -7.23 0.24
C SER A 43 -18.02 -7.96 -0.64
N LEU A 44 -16.74 -7.65 -0.47
CA LEU A 44 -15.65 -8.29 -1.18
C LEU A 44 -14.84 -9.19 -0.25
N SER A 45 -14.84 -10.50 -0.52
CA SER A 45 -13.86 -11.41 0.08
C SER A 45 -12.52 -11.22 -0.60
N ILE A 46 -11.51 -10.80 0.16
CA ILE A 46 -10.18 -10.47 -0.36
C ILE A 46 -9.15 -11.38 0.29
N THR A 47 -8.30 -11.97 -0.53
CA THR A 47 -7.13 -12.74 -0.08
C THR A 47 -5.88 -12.18 -0.74
N VAL A 48 -4.84 -11.97 0.03
CA VAL A 48 -3.55 -11.48 -0.46
C VAL A 48 -2.43 -12.42 -0.07
N SER A 49 -1.41 -12.50 -0.93
CA SER A 49 -0.13 -13.18 -0.67
C SER A 49 0.99 -12.34 -1.21
N MET A 50 2.05 -12.15 -0.42
CA MET A 50 3.19 -11.31 -0.78
C MET A 50 4.50 -12.03 -0.51
N ASP A 51 5.44 -11.88 -1.47
CA ASP A 51 6.85 -12.19 -1.26
C ASP A 51 7.57 -10.86 -0.99
N TRP A 52 7.95 -10.62 0.27
CA TRP A 52 8.52 -9.36 0.75
C TRP A 52 10.00 -9.50 1.05
N THR A 53 10.78 -8.52 0.60
CA THR A 53 12.23 -8.42 0.85
C THR A 53 12.52 -7.07 1.46
N PRO A 54 12.78 -6.98 2.78
CA PRO A 54 13.14 -5.73 3.44
C PRO A 54 14.58 -5.34 3.06
N LEU A 55 14.82 -4.07 2.76
CA LEU A 55 16.16 -3.55 2.47
C LEU A 55 16.97 -3.26 3.73
N GLU A 56 16.31 -3.00 4.83
CA GLU A 56 16.91 -2.90 6.15
C GLU A 56 16.36 -4.01 7.07
N GLU A 57 16.99 -4.25 8.22
CA GLU A 57 16.47 -5.17 9.19
C GLU A 57 15.08 -4.73 9.66
N LEU A 58 14.09 -5.62 9.51
CA LEU A 58 12.74 -5.44 10.03
C LEU A 58 12.70 -6.01 11.44
N PRO A 59 12.73 -5.19 12.50
CA PRO A 59 12.76 -5.68 13.87
C PRO A 59 11.43 -6.32 14.27
N TYR A 60 11.48 -7.25 15.23
CA TYR A 60 10.28 -7.83 15.82
C TYR A 60 9.37 -6.74 16.41
N GLY A 61 8.09 -6.82 16.08
CA GLY A 61 7.06 -5.87 16.54
C GLY A 61 6.88 -4.66 15.65
N GLN A 62 7.70 -4.47 14.61
CA GLN A 62 7.42 -3.47 13.58
C GLN A 62 6.31 -3.99 12.67
N GLU A 63 5.39 -3.11 12.31
CA GLU A 63 4.30 -3.40 11.39
C GLU A 63 4.68 -3.14 9.93
N LEU A 64 4.14 -3.96 9.04
CA LEU A 64 4.04 -3.65 7.62
C LEU A 64 2.68 -2.96 7.38
N LYS A 65 2.71 -1.81 6.69
CA LYS A 65 1.51 -1.02 6.37
C LYS A 65 1.05 -1.31 4.95
N ILE A 66 -0.20 -1.70 4.79
CA ILE A 66 -0.82 -2.01 3.51
C ILE A 66 -2.07 -1.17 3.38
N GLY A 67 -2.15 -0.30 2.38
CA GLY A 67 -3.33 0.53 2.16
C GLY A 67 -4.59 -0.30 1.94
N ILE A 68 -5.71 0.14 2.49
CA ILE A 68 -7.04 -0.47 2.31
C ILE A 68 -8.06 0.58 1.85
N PRO A 69 -9.09 0.20 1.09
CA PRO A 69 -10.05 1.15 0.52
C PRO A 69 -10.82 1.95 1.57
N ASN A 70 -11.17 1.33 2.69
CA ASN A 70 -11.82 1.96 3.85
C ASN A 70 -11.68 1.06 5.08
N GLY A 71 -11.98 1.59 6.28
CA GLY A 71 -11.87 0.88 7.56
C GLY A 71 -13.04 -0.05 7.88
N SER A 72 -14.03 -0.17 6.99
CA SER A 72 -15.17 -1.08 7.19
C SER A 72 -14.81 -2.47 6.69
N LEU A 73 -14.14 -3.24 7.53
CA LEU A 73 -13.75 -4.60 7.22
C LEU A 73 -14.03 -5.55 8.40
N ARG A 74 -14.10 -6.84 8.11
CA ARG A 74 -14.37 -7.90 9.09
C ARG A 74 -13.66 -9.20 8.69
N GLU A 75 -13.59 -10.13 9.62
CA GLU A 75 -13.11 -11.50 9.41
C GLU A 75 -11.64 -11.55 8.92
N GLU A 76 -10.83 -10.60 9.40
CA GLU A 76 -9.39 -10.61 9.10
C GLU A 76 -8.75 -11.90 9.64
N THR A 77 -8.05 -12.61 8.79
CA THR A 77 -7.47 -13.93 9.10
C THR A 77 -6.06 -14.05 8.54
N ALA A 78 -5.09 -14.36 9.38
CA ALA A 78 -3.75 -14.77 8.96
C ALA A 78 -3.83 -16.17 8.30
N LEU A 79 -3.25 -16.31 7.12
CA LEU A 79 -3.21 -17.57 6.37
C LEU A 79 -1.83 -18.24 6.42
N THR A 80 -0.84 -17.53 6.96
CA THR A 80 0.53 -18.06 7.20
C THR A 80 0.89 -17.91 8.66
N ASP A 81 1.71 -18.85 9.15
CA ASP A 81 2.07 -18.94 10.58
C ASP A 81 3.02 -17.81 11.03
N ASN A 82 3.63 -17.08 10.11
CA ASN A 82 4.55 -15.98 10.40
C ASN A 82 3.85 -14.63 10.61
N ILE A 83 2.54 -14.55 10.56
CA ILE A 83 1.76 -13.41 11.00
C ILE A 83 1.35 -13.61 12.46
N GLU A 84 1.87 -12.79 13.37
CA GLU A 84 1.50 -12.83 14.78
C GLU A 84 0.14 -12.15 15.01
N ARG A 85 -0.12 -11.03 14.32
CA ARG A 85 -1.34 -10.25 14.51
C ARG A 85 -1.65 -9.41 13.28
N LEU A 86 -2.93 -9.23 13.00
CA LEU A 86 -3.47 -8.22 12.10
C LEU A 86 -4.16 -7.13 12.92
N ALA A 87 -4.05 -5.89 12.48
CA ALA A 87 -4.82 -4.76 12.98
C ALA A 87 -5.12 -3.82 11.81
N PHE A 88 -6.08 -2.92 11.96
CA PHE A 88 -6.41 -1.98 10.88
C PHE A 88 -6.97 -0.67 11.46
N ASP A 89 -6.92 0.37 10.65
CA ASP A 89 -7.60 1.64 10.84
C ASP A 89 -8.44 1.98 9.59
N ASN A 90 -8.79 3.24 9.39
CA ASN A 90 -9.60 3.66 8.25
C ASN A 90 -8.84 3.64 6.90
N SER A 91 -7.52 3.49 6.91
CA SER A 91 -6.67 3.64 5.73
C SER A 91 -5.70 2.48 5.50
N TYR A 92 -5.32 1.78 6.57
CA TYR A 92 -4.27 0.78 6.51
C TYR A 92 -4.63 -0.50 7.26
N MET A 93 -4.20 -1.63 6.69
CA MET A 93 -4.01 -2.89 7.39
C MET A 93 -2.57 -2.95 7.90
N TYR A 94 -2.40 -3.27 9.17
CA TYR A 94 -1.11 -3.44 9.86
C TYR A 94 -0.85 -4.93 10.07
N VAL A 95 0.23 -5.44 9.48
CA VAL A 95 0.65 -6.83 9.61
C VAL A 95 1.85 -6.90 10.54
N TYR A 96 1.69 -7.54 11.69
CA TYR A 96 2.76 -7.78 12.66
C TYR A 96 3.30 -9.19 12.47
N LEU A 97 4.61 -9.30 12.27
CA LEU A 97 5.28 -10.58 12.01
C LEU A 97 5.78 -11.25 13.31
N ASP A 98 5.91 -12.58 13.26
CA ASP A 98 6.26 -13.44 14.40
C ASP A 98 7.70 -13.28 14.88
N ARG A 99 8.58 -12.69 14.08
CA ARG A 99 10.01 -12.50 14.38
C ARG A 99 10.60 -11.31 13.63
N ALA A 100 11.84 -10.97 13.92
CA ALA A 100 12.63 -10.08 13.10
C ALA A 100 13.06 -10.77 11.79
N TYR A 101 13.19 -9.98 10.71
CA TYR A 101 13.72 -10.41 9.41
C TYR A 101 14.93 -9.56 9.07
N ASN A 102 16.00 -10.22 8.55
CA ASN A 102 17.21 -9.51 8.18
C ASN A 102 17.01 -8.76 6.87
N ALA A 103 17.85 -7.75 6.64
CA ALA A 103 17.96 -7.13 5.34
C ALA A 103 18.21 -8.20 4.25
N ASP A 104 17.60 -8.03 3.08
CA ASP A 104 17.67 -8.94 1.93
C ASP A 104 17.10 -10.36 2.19
N GLU A 105 16.41 -10.59 3.31
CA GLU A 105 15.74 -11.86 3.59
C GLU A 105 14.33 -11.86 2.99
N THR A 106 14.12 -12.54 1.89
CA THR A 106 12.76 -12.70 1.32
C THR A 106 11.92 -13.66 2.13
N PHE A 107 10.70 -13.25 2.49
CA PHE A 107 9.72 -14.10 3.16
C PHE A 107 8.34 -13.93 2.53
N THR A 108 7.53 -14.98 2.61
CA THR A 108 6.15 -14.98 2.12
C THR A 108 5.19 -14.88 3.30
N PHE A 109 4.19 -14.03 3.19
CA PHE A 109 3.05 -14.00 4.11
C PHE A 109 1.74 -13.82 3.35
N ALA A 110 0.65 -14.31 3.94
CA ALA A 110 -0.68 -14.24 3.34
C ALA A 110 -1.75 -14.03 4.41
N PHE A 111 -2.78 -13.28 4.07
CA PHE A 111 -3.95 -13.05 4.92
C PHE A 111 -5.20 -12.76 4.09
N SER A 112 -6.37 -12.76 4.73
CA SER A 112 -7.64 -12.45 4.09
C SER A 112 -8.53 -11.62 5.00
N TRP A 113 -9.49 -10.90 4.39
CA TRP A 113 -10.53 -10.16 5.08
C TRP A 113 -11.76 -10.03 4.19
N VAL A 114 -12.85 -9.56 4.76
CA VAL A 114 -14.05 -9.14 4.03
C VAL A 114 -14.14 -7.63 4.09
N GLN A 115 -14.16 -6.98 2.92
CA GLN A 115 -14.25 -5.53 2.76
C GLN A 115 -15.69 -5.12 2.46
N GLU A 116 -16.23 -4.22 3.26
CA GLU A 116 -17.58 -3.71 3.11
C GLU A 116 -17.61 -2.34 2.42
N PHE A 117 -18.79 -1.86 2.03
CA PHE A 117 -19.02 -0.55 1.42
C PHE A 117 -18.21 -0.32 0.14
N MET A 118 -18.20 -1.31 -0.75
CA MET A 118 -17.40 -1.25 -1.98
C MET A 118 -18.22 -1.11 -3.26
N TYR A 119 -19.52 -1.37 -3.23
CA TYR A 119 -20.37 -1.31 -4.43
C TYR A 119 -21.13 0.00 -4.56
N THR A 120 -21.51 0.34 -5.79
CA THR A 120 -22.47 1.38 -6.13
C THR A 120 -23.62 0.79 -6.93
N LEU A 121 -24.81 1.38 -6.79
CA LEU A 121 -26.03 0.93 -7.46
C LEU A 121 -26.47 1.94 -8.54
N ASP A 122 -26.80 1.41 -9.73
CA ASP A 122 -27.42 2.18 -10.82
C ASP A 122 -28.59 1.34 -11.41
N GLY A 123 -29.77 1.51 -10.83
CA GLY A 123 -30.93 0.65 -11.11
C GLY A 123 -30.68 -0.78 -10.63
N ASP A 124 -30.69 -1.75 -11.55
CA ASP A 124 -30.41 -3.16 -11.26
C ASP A 124 -28.92 -3.50 -11.42
N ALA A 125 -28.12 -2.55 -11.87
CA ALA A 125 -26.69 -2.75 -12.06
C ALA A 125 -25.91 -2.47 -10.77
N VAL A 126 -24.87 -3.27 -10.56
CA VAL A 126 -23.90 -3.15 -9.44
C VAL A 126 -22.53 -2.88 -10.02
N SER A 127 -21.80 -1.92 -9.47
CA SER A 127 -20.44 -1.61 -9.88
C SER A 127 -19.51 -1.54 -8.68
N TYR A 128 -18.28 -1.97 -8.91
CA TYR A 128 -17.20 -1.90 -7.94
C TYR A 128 -16.04 -1.09 -8.54
N ASP A 129 -15.51 -0.16 -7.75
CA ASP A 129 -14.23 0.48 -7.99
C ASP A 129 -13.26 -0.02 -6.92
N TYR A 130 -12.37 -0.94 -7.30
CA TYR A 130 -11.45 -1.57 -6.37
C TYR A 130 -10.00 -1.20 -6.68
N THR A 131 -9.34 -0.66 -5.67
CA THR A 131 -7.90 -0.42 -5.68
C THR A 131 -7.26 -1.36 -4.67
N PRO A 132 -6.43 -2.33 -5.10
CA PRO A 132 -5.66 -3.18 -4.22
C PRO A 132 -4.77 -2.37 -3.28
N GLY A 133 -4.34 -2.98 -2.19
CA GLY A 133 -3.45 -2.37 -1.22
C GLY A 133 -2.24 -1.72 -1.89
N TRP A 134 -1.93 -0.51 -1.47
CA TRP A 134 -0.78 0.26 -1.92
C TRP A 134 0.27 0.34 -0.82
N PHE A 135 1.48 0.69 -1.22
CA PHE A 135 2.63 0.76 -0.33
C PHE A 135 3.34 2.09 -0.53
N ASP A 136 3.53 2.83 0.54
CA ASP A 136 4.20 4.13 0.51
C ASP A 136 5.73 3.96 0.51
N GLU A 137 6.24 2.82 1.03
CA GLU A 137 7.65 2.55 1.26
C GLU A 137 8.14 1.25 0.60
N ALA A 138 7.40 0.70 -0.37
CA ALA A 138 7.82 -0.49 -1.09
C ALA A 138 7.50 -0.40 -2.58
N GLN A 139 8.35 -1.06 -3.39
CA GLN A 139 8.13 -1.26 -4.83
C GLN A 139 7.67 -2.68 -5.09
N ILE A 140 6.79 -2.88 -6.09
CA ILE A 140 6.26 -4.19 -6.43
C ILE A 140 6.83 -4.64 -7.77
N GLY A 141 7.48 -5.80 -7.80
CA GLY A 141 7.99 -6.41 -9.03
C GLY A 141 6.87 -6.91 -9.93
N VAL A 142 6.01 -7.77 -9.40
CA VAL A 142 4.84 -8.30 -10.11
C VAL A 142 3.62 -8.24 -9.20
N MET A 143 2.56 -7.64 -9.69
CA MET A 143 1.26 -7.58 -9.02
C MET A 143 0.24 -8.30 -9.89
N THR A 144 -0.47 -9.29 -9.31
CA THR A 144 -1.52 -10.05 -9.99
C THR A 144 -2.83 -9.89 -9.24
N LEU A 145 -3.83 -9.31 -9.87
CA LEU A 145 -5.20 -9.24 -9.36
C LEU A 145 -6.06 -10.25 -10.09
N THR A 146 -6.61 -11.21 -9.36
CA THR A 146 -7.63 -12.14 -9.82
C THR A 146 -8.98 -11.69 -9.28
N TRP A 147 -9.87 -11.29 -10.17
CA TRP A 147 -11.25 -11.00 -9.82
C TRP A 147 -12.12 -12.18 -10.26
N ASN A 148 -12.78 -12.82 -9.31
CA ASN A 148 -13.70 -13.92 -9.58
C ASN A 148 -15.12 -13.40 -9.65
N ASP A 149 -15.83 -13.69 -10.74
CA ASP A 149 -17.25 -13.40 -10.80
C ASP A 149 -18.06 -14.34 -9.89
N PRO A 150 -19.13 -13.84 -9.26
CA PRO A 150 -20.07 -14.71 -8.59
C PRO A 150 -20.73 -15.68 -9.57
N ALA A 151 -21.07 -16.87 -9.10
CA ALA A 151 -21.66 -17.91 -9.94
C ALA A 151 -22.91 -17.43 -10.70
N GLY A 152 -22.85 -17.49 -12.02
CA GLY A 152 -23.95 -17.11 -12.92
C GLY A 152 -24.09 -15.62 -13.18
N VAL A 153 -23.14 -14.81 -12.78
CA VAL A 153 -23.05 -13.37 -13.07
C VAL A 153 -21.77 -13.12 -13.85
N GLU A 154 -21.83 -12.33 -14.90
CA GLU A 154 -20.69 -11.99 -15.76
C GLU A 154 -20.43 -10.47 -15.67
N GLY A 155 -19.18 -10.09 -15.40
CA GLY A 155 -18.76 -8.70 -15.22
C GLY A 155 -18.21 -8.07 -16.51
N ASP A 156 -18.38 -6.75 -16.63
CA ASP A 156 -17.65 -5.90 -17.58
C ASP A 156 -16.48 -5.23 -16.84
N TYR A 157 -15.25 -5.46 -17.29
CA TYR A 157 -14.03 -5.08 -16.59
C TYR A 157 -13.30 -3.94 -17.26
N ARG A 158 -12.86 -2.95 -16.46
CA ARG A 158 -12.03 -1.84 -16.93
C ARG A 158 -10.92 -1.55 -15.91
N ALA A 159 -9.67 -1.73 -16.31
CA ALA A 159 -8.54 -1.35 -15.48
C ALA A 159 -8.02 0.04 -15.87
N THR A 160 -7.68 0.86 -14.89
CA THR A 160 -7.25 2.26 -15.09
C THR A 160 -5.74 2.49 -14.99
N ALA A 161 -4.96 1.53 -14.55
CA ALA A 161 -3.50 1.67 -14.54
C ALA A 161 -2.87 0.54 -15.33
N ASN A 162 -1.95 0.86 -16.22
CA ASN A 162 -1.15 0.06 -17.15
C ASN A 162 -0.96 -1.43 -16.77
N PRO A 163 -1.97 -2.30 -16.74
CA PRO A 163 -1.72 -3.71 -16.68
C PRO A 163 -0.99 -4.09 -17.96
N LEU A 164 0.15 -4.75 -17.85
CA LEU A 164 0.91 -5.23 -19.01
C LEU A 164 0.32 -6.50 -19.61
N GLY A 165 -0.68 -7.08 -18.94
CA GLY A 165 -1.41 -8.23 -19.45
C GLY A 165 -2.79 -8.33 -18.80
N THR A 166 -3.79 -8.64 -19.60
CA THR A 166 -5.15 -8.95 -19.15
C THR A 166 -5.51 -10.31 -19.74
N GLU A 167 -5.88 -11.26 -18.91
CA GLU A 167 -6.35 -12.56 -19.34
C GLU A 167 -7.79 -12.73 -18.85
N GLU A 168 -8.75 -12.77 -19.78
CA GLU A 168 -10.14 -13.06 -19.46
C GLU A 168 -10.28 -14.57 -19.19
N GLN A 169 -10.96 -14.91 -18.10
CA GLN A 169 -11.31 -16.27 -17.74
C GLN A 169 -12.82 -16.48 -17.85
N HIS A 170 -13.24 -17.73 -17.81
CA HIS A 170 -14.67 -18.08 -17.93
C HIS A 170 -15.53 -17.46 -16.80
N ASP A 171 -14.96 -17.26 -15.59
CA ASP A 171 -15.66 -16.80 -14.39
C ASP A 171 -14.94 -15.59 -13.74
N GLY A 172 -14.41 -14.66 -14.55
CA GLY A 172 -13.72 -13.49 -14.04
C GLY A 172 -12.56 -12.99 -14.91
N VAL A 173 -11.63 -12.24 -14.32
CA VAL A 173 -10.48 -11.67 -15.01
C VAL A 173 -9.21 -11.76 -14.16
N ILE A 174 -8.06 -11.93 -14.81
CA ILE A 174 -6.74 -11.74 -14.22
C ILE A 174 -6.07 -10.53 -14.83
N LEU A 175 -5.63 -9.61 -13.99
CA LEU A 175 -4.88 -8.42 -14.36
C LEU A 175 -3.47 -8.54 -13.78
N THR A 176 -2.44 -8.29 -14.60
CA THR A 176 -1.04 -8.30 -14.17
C THR A 176 -0.39 -6.96 -14.46
N ALA A 177 0.26 -6.38 -13.45
CA ALA A 177 1.09 -5.18 -13.57
C ALA A 177 2.52 -5.51 -13.16
N TYR A 178 3.50 -4.85 -13.79
CA TYR A 178 4.92 -5.05 -13.52
C TYR A 178 5.59 -3.74 -13.14
N GLY A 179 6.51 -3.80 -12.17
CA GLY A 179 7.32 -2.66 -11.77
C GLY A 179 6.45 -1.51 -11.26
N VAL A 180 5.59 -1.78 -10.28
CA VAL A 180 4.73 -0.76 -9.66
C VAL A 180 5.55 -0.01 -8.63
N ASP A 181 5.80 1.28 -8.89
CA ASP A 181 6.52 2.16 -7.98
C ASP A 181 5.73 2.43 -6.70
N TYR A 182 6.43 2.78 -5.62
CA TYR A 182 5.81 3.20 -4.36
C TYR A 182 4.78 4.31 -4.57
N GLY A 183 3.72 4.29 -3.77
CA GLY A 183 2.60 5.23 -3.86
C GLY A 183 1.79 5.13 -5.16
N LYS A 184 2.07 4.14 -6.04
CA LYS A 184 1.29 3.87 -7.24
C LYS A 184 0.29 2.76 -6.99
N THR A 185 -0.86 2.90 -7.64
CA THR A 185 -1.99 1.98 -7.50
C THR A 185 -2.47 1.50 -8.86
N MET A 186 -3.07 0.33 -8.87
CA MET A 186 -3.89 -0.16 -9.96
C MET A 186 -5.36 -0.13 -9.49
N THR A 187 -6.27 0.36 -10.31
CA THR A 187 -7.70 0.32 -10.00
C THR A 187 -8.42 -0.48 -11.06
N ILE A 188 -9.30 -1.38 -10.63
CA ILE A 188 -10.23 -2.07 -11.49
C ILE A 188 -11.65 -1.57 -11.23
N ASN A 189 -12.36 -1.25 -12.30
CA ASN A 189 -13.81 -1.07 -12.28
C ASN A 189 -14.46 -2.32 -12.85
N VAL A 190 -15.41 -2.90 -12.12
CA VAL A 190 -16.20 -4.06 -12.53
C VAL A 190 -17.67 -3.69 -12.48
N ARG A 191 -18.39 -3.90 -13.57
CA ARG A 191 -19.83 -3.64 -13.67
C ARG A 191 -20.58 -4.91 -13.98
N TYR A 192 -21.62 -5.15 -13.23
CA TYR A 192 -22.61 -6.20 -13.45
C TYR A 192 -23.94 -5.53 -13.82
N ASP A 193 -24.45 -5.80 -15.03
CA ASP A 193 -25.72 -5.21 -15.50
C ASP A 193 -26.94 -5.80 -14.76
N SER A 194 -26.79 -6.94 -14.12
CA SER A 194 -27.80 -7.55 -13.26
C SER A 194 -27.15 -8.23 -12.06
N TRP A 195 -27.77 -8.16 -10.90
CA TRP A 195 -27.29 -8.80 -9.68
C TRP A 195 -28.35 -9.80 -9.15
N PRO A 196 -27.97 -10.96 -8.59
CA PRO A 196 -28.90 -12.02 -8.25
C PRO A 196 -29.80 -11.70 -7.05
N THR A 197 -29.39 -10.78 -6.21
CA THR A 197 -30.11 -10.34 -5.00
C THR A 197 -30.37 -8.84 -5.02
N VAL A 198 -31.16 -8.35 -4.10
CA VAL A 198 -31.36 -6.91 -3.92
C VAL A 198 -30.40 -6.45 -2.84
N LEU A 199 -29.42 -5.65 -3.24
CA LEU A 199 -28.47 -5.04 -2.31
C LEU A 199 -29.07 -3.79 -1.65
N ASP A 200 -28.69 -3.57 -0.39
CA ASP A 200 -29.16 -2.41 0.38
C ASP A 200 -28.27 -1.19 0.12
N GLN A 201 -28.85 -0.11 -0.40
CA GLN A 201 -28.15 1.16 -0.63
C GLN A 201 -27.42 1.68 0.63
N ALA A 202 -27.87 1.33 1.83
CA ALA A 202 -27.22 1.75 3.06
C ALA A 202 -25.79 1.22 3.22
N TYR A 203 -25.43 0.13 2.55
CA TYR A 203 -24.10 -0.48 2.57
C TYR A 203 -23.29 -0.23 1.28
N SER A 204 -23.74 0.70 0.45
CA SER A 204 -22.99 1.11 -0.74
C SER A 204 -21.79 1.97 -0.38
N ALA A 205 -20.86 2.12 -1.33
CA ALA A 205 -19.66 2.96 -1.21
C ALA A 205 -19.97 4.43 -0.89
N ASP A 206 -21.18 4.92 -1.24
CA ASP A 206 -21.63 6.28 -0.94
C ASP A 206 -21.90 6.51 0.56
N ASN A 207 -22.02 5.45 1.34
CA ASN A 207 -22.41 5.47 2.74
C ASN A 207 -21.35 4.86 3.68
N VAL A 208 -20.08 4.86 3.28
CA VAL A 208 -18.98 4.44 4.16
C VAL A 208 -19.07 5.19 5.48
N PRO A 209 -19.13 4.49 6.62
CA PRO A 209 -19.12 5.15 7.91
C PRO A 209 -17.86 6.01 8.06
N VAL A 210 -18.05 7.30 8.28
CA VAL A 210 -16.93 8.18 8.63
C VAL A 210 -16.78 8.11 10.14
N ASP A 211 -16.05 7.15 10.63
CA ASP A 211 -15.60 7.19 12.01
C ASP A 211 -14.61 8.35 12.13
N TYR A 212 -15.03 9.41 12.80
CA TYR A 212 -14.12 10.45 13.27
C TYR A 212 -13.23 9.81 14.34
N VAL A 213 -12.15 9.16 13.93
CA VAL A 213 -11.03 8.94 14.82
C VAL A 213 -10.36 10.29 14.94
N ASP A 214 -10.48 10.89 16.13
CA ASP A 214 -9.82 12.15 16.47
C ASP A 214 -8.31 11.87 16.46
N TYR A 215 -7.63 12.17 15.35
CA TYR A 215 -6.21 11.93 15.13
C TYR A 215 -5.30 12.85 15.96
N ASP A 216 -5.87 13.72 16.80
CA ASP A 216 -5.08 14.69 17.60
C ASP A 216 -4.27 14.04 18.73
N ASP A 217 -4.43 12.75 19.03
CA ASP A 217 -3.77 12.09 20.17
C ASP A 217 -2.54 11.22 19.81
N TRP A 218 -2.14 11.08 18.53
CA TRP A 218 -1.05 10.17 18.13
C TRP A 218 0.12 10.81 17.38
N TYR A 219 0.12 12.12 17.16
CA TYR A 219 1.33 12.79 16.70
C TYR A 219 2.20 13.11 17.92
N ASP A 220 3.09 12.18 18.26
CA ASP A 220 4.27 12.52 19.04
C ASP A 220 5.09 13.54 18.23
N GLU A 221 5.21 14.76 18.77
CA GLU A 221 5.91 15.92 18.16
C GLU A 221 7.44 15.71 18.01
N ASP A 222 7.95 14.47 18.05
CA ASP A 222 9.39 14.18 18.15
C ASP A 222 10.13 14.04 16.82
N GLU A 223 9.46 13.95 15.65
CA GLU A 223 10.18 13.79 14.37
C GLU A 223 10.64 15.07 13.69
N ASP A 224 10.14 16.26 14.09
CA ASP A 224 10.52 17.53 13.42
C ASP A 224 11.86 18.08 13.92
N THR A 225 12.47 17.48 14.95
CA THR A 225 13.74 17.94 15.52
C THR A 225 14.96 17.53 14.70
N SER A 226 14.90 16.47 13.89
CA SER A 226 16.07 15.97 13.14
C SER A 226 16.42 16.85 11.94
N MET A 227 15.42 17.30 11.18
CA MET A 227 15.63 18.19 10.02
C MET A 227 16.06 19.60 10.47
N ALA A 228 15.46 20.13 11.53
CA ALA A 228 15.88 21.40 12.09
C ALA A 228 17.30 21.35 12.66
N ALA A 229 17.69 20.25 13.31
CA ALA A 229 19.04 20.02 13.81
C ALA A 229 20.06 19.91 12.66
N LEU A 230 19.73 19.22 11.56
CA LEU A 230 20.55 19.14 10.37
C LEU A 230 20.76 20.50 9.69
N PHE A 231 19.68 21.29 9.55
CA PHE A 231 19.75 22.65 9.02
C PHE A 231 20.57 23.57 9.93
N LEU A 232 20.39 23.49 11.25
CA LEU A 232 21.16 24.27 12.20
C LEU A 232 22.66 23.92 12.16
N THR A 233 22.99 22.63 12.08
CA THR A 233 24.37 22.13 11.96
C THR A 233 25.00 22.62 10.66
N LEU A 234 24.27 22.61 9.56
CA LEU A 234 24.75 23.12 8.27
C LEU A 234 25.02 24.63 8.33
N ILE A 235 24.12 25.41 8.92
CA ILE A 235 24.29 26.86 9.09
C ILE A 235 25.50 27.17 9.97
N ILE A 236 25.65 26.46 11.11
CA ILE A 236 26.80 26.65 12.02
C ILE A 236 28.11 26.30 11.30
N THR A 237 28.14 25.23 10.51
CA THR A 237 29.33 24.85 9.76
C THR A 237 29.70 25.90 8.72
N ILE A 238 28.74 26.48 8.02
CA ILE A 238 28.93 27.59 7.07
C ILE A 238 29.51 28.81 7.78
N PHE A 239 28.98 29.17 8.96
CA PHE A 239 29.46 30.30 9.75
C PHE A 239 30.89 30.10 10.26
N ILE A 240 31.24 28.89 10.73
CA ILE A 240 32.62 28.58 11.18
C ILE A 240 33.60 28.68 10.01
N VAL A 241 33.25 28.14 8.83
CA VAL A 241 34.11 28.27 7.64
C VAL A 241 34.29 29.73 7.24
N TRP A 242 33.23 30.55 7.37
CA TRP A 242 33.31 31.99 7.04
C TRP A 242 34.16 32.81 8.05
N ALA A 243 34.16 32.42 9.31
CA ALA A 243 34.92 33.09 10.37
C ALA A 243 36.43 32.74 10.36
N VAL A 244 36.86 31.63 9.73
CA VAL A 244 38.26 31.12 9.66
C VAL A 244 38.94 31.53 8.35
N VAL A 245 38.24 32.09 7.38
CA VAL A 245 38.75 32.57 6.08
C VAL A 245 38.85 34.07 6.06
#